data_54e6d6a5e518bf94266cd4933373710e
#
_entry.id   54e6d6a5e518bf94266cd4933373710e
#
_cell.length_a   1.000
_cell.length_b   1.000
_cell.length_c   1.000
_cell.angle_alpha   90.00
_cell.angle_beta   90.00
_cell.angle_gamma   90.00
#
_symmetry.space_group_name_H-M   'P 1'
#
loop_
_entity.id
_entity.type
_entity.pdbx_description
1 polymer ?
#
loop_
_entity_poly.entity_id
_entity_poly.type
_entity_poly.pdbx_seq_one_letter_code
_entity_poly.pdbx_strand_id
1 'polypeptide(L)'
;AYNRTLDTLTPTTSGSTTSTWTFSSPESTPVNAEQSGVEREENPSAADEDKSQPAAEAASEATAEAEEVNKPVQSEARNIMPVSGEVSHPFSNGELVKSETLGVWKTHDGCDILCPIGTEVRSMSAGTVTEIREDPLWGVCVTVEQNNGLTVEYCGLAKELSVKTGQEIEEGAAIGKTSDTCQIEIVQEPHLHLGVKQGGKWIDPMSVITN
;
A
#
# COMPACT_ATOMS: atom_id res chain seq x y z
N ALA A 1 24.80 -65.25 15.92
CA ALA A 1 25.20 -64.70 17.21
C ALA A 1 26.19 -63.55 16.96
N TYR A 2 25.71 -62.30 17.00
CA TYR A 2 26.53 -61.09 17.07
C TYR A 2 25.98 -60.20 18.17
N ASN A 3 26.68 -60.23 19.31
CA ASN A 3 26.49 -59.26 20.40
C ASN A 3 27.15 -57.96 20.00
N ARG A 4 26.41 -56.85 20.03
CA ARG A 4 26.93 -55.47 20.07
C ARG A 4 26.52 -54.88 21.40
N THR A 5 27.50 -54.63 22.22
CA THR A 5 27.47 -53.86 23.46
C THR A 5 27.10 -52.42 23.22
N LEU A 6 26.13 -51.91 23.99
CA LEU A 6 25.75 -50.51 24.09
C LEU A 6 26.80 -49.78 24.95
N ASP A 7 27.53 -48.88 24.32
CA ASP A 7 28.35 -47.89 25.01
C ASP A 7 27.47 -46.77 25.55
N THR A 8 27.40 -46.65 26.85
CA THR A 8 26.76 -45.58 27.59
C THR A 8 27.63 -44.32 27.55
N LEU A 9 27.23 -43.32 26.79
CA LEU A 9 27.82 -41.98 26.86
C LEU A 9 27.17 -41.18 27.98
N THR A 10 27.92 -40.93 29.03
CA THR A 10 27.57 -39.98 30.11
C THR A 10 27.69 -38.55 29.62
N PRO A 11 26.74 -37.64 29.93
CA PRO A 11 26.88 -36.23 29.61
C PRO A 11 27.80 -35.53 30.61
N THR A 12 28.87 -34.95 30.12
CA THR A 12 29.74 -34.09 30.91
C THR A 12 29.11 -32.71 31.02
N THR A 13 28.74 -32.36 32.24
CA THR A 13 28.32 -31.00 32.65
C THR A 13 29.54 -30.09 32.72
N SER A 14 29.59 -29.01 31.94
CA SER A 14 30.47 -27.90 32.27
C SER A 14 30.06 -26.63 31.53
N GLY A 15 29.85 -25.55 32.28
CA GLY A 15 30.06 -24.16 31.89
C GLY A 15 28.80 -23.35 31.67
N SER A 16 28.18 -22.92 32.74
CA SER A 16 27.27 -21.76 32.79
C SER A 16 28.10 -20.49 32.59
N THR A 17 27.98 -19.85 31.41
CA THR A 17 28.43 -18.47 31.22
C THR A 17 27.19 -17.56 31.15
N THR A 18 26.84 -16.96 32.28
CA THR A 18 25.90 -15.88 32.39
C THR A 18 26.52 -14.64 31.74
N SER A 19 26.09 -14.32 30.50
CA SER A 19 26.36 -13.01 29.90
C SER A 19 25.33 -12.01 30.44
N THR A 20 25.77 -11.19 31.40
CA THR A 20 25.02 -10.02 31.84
C THR A 20 25.19 -8.90 30.81
N TRP A 21 24.14 -8.60 30.10
CA TRP A 21 24.05 -7.38 29.28
C TRP A 21 23.68 -6.23 30.22
N THR A 22 24.66 -5.34 30.50
CA THR A 22 24.41 -4.07 31.15
C THR A 22 23.99 -3.04 30.09
N PHE A 23 22.75 -2.61 30.20
CA PHE A 23 22.23 -1.47 29.44
C PHE A 23 22.77 -0.18 30.10
N SER A 24 23.69 0.50 29.43
CA SER A 24 24.05 1.87 29.79
C SER A 24 23.11 2.82 29.10
N SER A 25 22.22 3.44 29.86
CA SER A 25 21.45 4.61 29.45
C SER A 25 22.37 5.79 29.22
N PRO A 26 22.24 6.53 28.12
CA PRO A 26 22.88 7.85 28.01
C PRO A 26 22.13 8.87 28.87
N GLU A 27 22.85 9.47 29.75
CA GLU A 27 22.50 10.56 30.64
C GLU A 27 22.11 11.80 29.84
N SER A 28 20.92 12.32 30.10
CA SER A 28 20.39 13.56 29.53
C SER A 28 21.04 14.75 30.26
N THR A 29 21.85 15.53 29.57
CA THR A 29 22.29 16.85 30.02
C THR A 29 21.26 17.92 29.65
N PRO A 30 20.88 18.80 30.58
CA PRO A 30 19.99 19.92 30.26
C PRO A 30 20.80 21.05 29.63
N VAL A 31 20.41 21.50 28.47
CA VAL A 31 20.89 22.78 27.92
C VAL A 31 19.98 23.91 28.37
N ASN A 32 20.65 24.84 29.03
CA ASN A 32 20.19 26.06 29.58
C ASN A 32 19.60 27.00 28.52
N ALA A 33 18.48 27.64 28.90
CA ALA A 33 17.89 28.74 28.15
C ALA A 33 18.61 30.05 28.53
N GLU A 34 19.08 30.78 27.55
CA GLU A 34 19.34 32.19 27.70
C GLU A 34 18.72 33.02 26.57
N GLN A 35 17.96 33.98 27.05
CA GLN A 35 17.23 35.03 26.38
C GLN A 35 18.15 36.04 25.71
N SER A 36 17.69 36.56 24.60
CA SER A 36 17.68 38.02 24.24
C SER A 36 17.19 38.09 22.78
N GLY A 37 16.27 38.91 22.39
CA GLY A 37 15.82 40.22 22.79
C GLY A 37 15.32 40.85 21.51
N VAL A 38 14.05 41.14 21.50
CA VAL A 38 13.35 42.31 20.94
C VAL A 38 14.00 42.98 19.69
N GLU A 39 13.25 43.01 18.57
CA GLU A 39 12.82 44.31 18.07
C GLU A 39 11.65 44.15 17.08
N ARG A 40 10.70 45.00 17.35
CA ARG A 40 9.38 45.21 16.74
C ARG A 40 9.56 46.43 15.86
N GLU A 41 9.24 46.35 14.60
CA GLU A 41 8.92 47.57 13.85
C GLU A 41 7.59 47.44 13.11
N GLU A 42 6.85 48.49 13.30
CA GLU A 42 5.44 48.70 12.98
C GLU A 42 5.24 49.10 11.51
N ASN A 43 4.05 48.75 11.04
CA ASN A 43 3.34 49.32 9.89
C ASN A 43 3.21 50.85 9.97
N PRO A 44 3.02 51.63 8.90
CA PRO A 44 1.65 52.00 8.55
C PRO A 44 1.35 52.16 7.01
N SER A 45 0.16 51.74 6.61
CA SER A 45 -1.05 52.45 6.20
C SER A 45 -0.96 53.50 5.07
N ALA A 46 -1.95 53.37 4.21
CA ALA A 46 -2.82 54.34 3.53
C ALA A 46 -2.82 54.17 2.00
N ALA A 47 -3.88 53.67 1.45
CA ALA A 47 -5.05 54.34 0.89
C ALA A 47 -4.74 55.25 -0.33
N ASP A 48 -5.30 54.92 -1.49
CA ASP A 48 -6.21 55.84 -2.18
C ASP A 48 -7.03 55.16 -3.30
N GLU A 49 -8.22 55.66 -3.42
CA GLU A 49 -9.29 55.35 -4.34
C GLU A 49 -8.98 55.87 -5.77
N ASP A 50 -9.51 55.30 -6.83
CA ASP A 50 -10.44 56.01 -7.72
C ASP A 50 -11.12 55.12 -8.77
N LYS A 51 -12.40 55.36 -8.86
CA LYS A 51 -13.45 55.09 -9.84
C LYS A 51 -13.05 55.12 -11.32
N SER A 52 -13.64 54.23 -12.09
CA SER A 52 -14.72 54.57 -13.02
C SER A 52 -15.11 53.43 -13.97
N GLN A 53 -16.38 53.06 -13.95
CA GLN A 53 -17.16 52.58 -15.10
C GLN A 53 -17.76 53.83 -15.79
N PRO A 54 -18.25 53.78 -17.05
CA PRO A 54 -19.30 52.88 -17.52
C PRO A 54 -19.30 52.51 -19.03
N ALA A 55 -20.09 51.46 -19.33
CA ALA A 55 -21.07 51.25 -20.40
C ALA A 55 -20.64 51.29 -21.90
N ALA A 56 -20.95 50.25 -22.65
CA ALA A 56 -22.15 50.10 -23.47
C ALA A 56 -22.04 48.94 -24.46
N GLU A 57 -23.06 48.10 -24.44
CA GLU A 57 -23.84 47.47 -25.51
C GLU A 57 -23.15 47.09 -26.84
N ALA A 58 -23.24 45.78 -27.16
CA ALA A 58 -23.85 45.33 -28.40
C ALA A 58 -24.19 43.83 -28.34
N ALA A 59 -25.43 43.52 -28.51
CA ALA A 59 -26.03 42.20 -28.64
C ALA A 59 -25.51 41.46 -29.88
N SER A 60 -25.30 40.15 -29.76
CA SER A 60 -25.45 39.23 -30.87
C SER A 60 -25.92 37.86 -30.32
N GLU A 61 -27.16 37.56 -30.66
CA GLU A 61 -27.77 36.27 -30.52
C GLU A 61 -26.97 35.23 -31.32
N ALA A 62 -26.58 34.13 -30.68
CA ALA A 62 -26.31 32.90 -31.37
C ALA A 62 -26.60 31.71 -30.43
N THR A 63 -27.76 31.13 -30.69
CA THR A 63 -28.11 29.71 -30.59
C THR A 63 -27.47 28.88 -29.47
N ALA A 64 -28.26 28.63 -28.44
CA ALA A 64 -28.06 27.59 -27.47
C ALA A 64 -28.21 26.23 -28.15
N GLU A 65 -27.10 25.56 -28.44
CA GLU A 65 -27.05 24.12 -28.60
C GLU A 65 -26.75 23.58 -27.23
N ALA A 66 -27.73 22.86 -26.67
CA ALA A 66 -27.61 22.16 -25.43
C ALA A 66 -26.54 21.06 -25.60
N GLU A 67 -25.34 21.30 -25.09
CA GLU A 67 -24.46 20.17 -24.72
C GLU A 67 -25.16 19.39 -23.61
N GLU A 68 -25.74 18.25 -23.99
CA GLU A 68 -26.06 17.20 -23.03
C GLU A 68 -24.76 16.90 -22.28
N VAL A 69 -24.69 17.39 -21.04
CA VAL A 69 -23.73 16.92 -20.05
C VAL A 69 -23.93 15.42 -19.96
N ASN A 70 -23.07 14.71 -20.66
CA ASN A 70 -22.95 13.26 -20.59
C ASN A 70 -22.63 12.92 -19.14
N LYS A 71 -23.70 12.69 -18.37
CA LYS A 71 -23.63 12.14 -17.01
C LYS A 71 -22.87 10.83 -17.16
N PRO A 72 -21.73 10.62 -16.49
CA PRO A 72 -21.04 9.35 -16.60
C PRO A 72 -22.04 8.28 -16.21
N VAL A 73 -22.35 7.41 -17.15
CA VAL A 73 -23.05 6.16 -16.89
C VAL A 73 -22.26 5.52 -15.76
N GLN A 74 -22.86 5.40 -14.57
CA GLN A 74 -22.33 4.55 -13.53
C GLN A 74 -22.36 3.13 -14.11
N SER A 75 -21.29 2.76 -14.81
CA SER A 75 -20.95 1.39 -15.07
C SER A 75 -20.97 0.70 -13.72
N GLU A 76 -21.84 -0.28 -13.56
CA GLU A 76 -21.80 -1.15 -12.38
C GLU A 76 -20.33 -1.54 -12.19
N ALA A 77 -19.74 -1.11 -11.07
CA ALA A 77 -18.31 -1.19 -10.88
C ALA A 77 -17.91 -2.67 -10.87
N ARG A 78 -17.40 -3.11 -11.99
CA ARG A 78 -16.84 -4.45 -12.16
C ARG A 78 -15.42 -4.43 -11.65
N ASN A 79 -15.03 -5.45 -10.92
CA ASN A 79 -13.65 -5.65 -10.52
C ASN A 79 -13.10 -6.80 -11.33
N ILE A 80 -12.11 -6.53 -12.17
CA ILE A 80 -11.44 -7.54 -12.97
C ILE A 80 -10.26 -8.16 -12.19
N MET A 81 -9.80 -9.33 -12.61
CA MET A 81 -8.56 -9.92 -12.10
C MET A 81 -7.36 -9.04 -12.47
N PRO A 82 -6.49 -8.68 -11.49
CA PRO A 82 -5.33 -7.82 -11.75
C PRO A 82 -4.22 -8.52 -12.53
N VAL A 83 -4.13 -9.84 -12.44
CA VAL A 83 -3.23 -10.72 -13.20
C VAL A 83 -3.96 -12.01 -13.57
N SER A 84 -3.49 -12.69 -14.60
CA SER A 84 -3.99 -14.03 -14.92
C SER A 84 -3.23 -15.07 -14.13
N GLY A 85 -3.93 -15.86 -13.30
CA GLY A 85 -3.32 -16.89 -12.47
C GLY A 85 -4.32 -17.58 -11.55
N GLU A 86 -3.89 -18.63 -10.88
CA GLU A 86 -4.66 -19.33 -9.87
C GLU A 86 -4.35 -18.76 -8.48
N VAL A 87 -5.32 -18.78 -7.58
CA VAL A 87 -5.10 -18.40 -6.18
C VAL A 87 -4.39 -19.54 -5.46
N SER A 88 -3.16 -19.32 -5.02
CA SER A 88 -2.38 -20.30 -4.25
C SER A 88 -2.67 -20.24 -2.76
N HIS A 89 -2.78 -19.03 -2.23
CA HIS A 89 -3.08 -18.78 -0.82
C HIS A 89 -4.30 -17.86 -0.72
N PRO A 90 -5.46 -18.39 -0.31
CA PRO A 90 -6.67 -17.59 -0.20
C PRO A 90 -6.66 -16.70 1.05
N PHE A 91 -7.55 -15.71 1.06
CA PHE A 91 -7.88 -14.92 2.26
C PHE A 91 -8.31 -15.81 3.40
N SER A 92 -7.71 -15.62 4.59
CA SER A 92 -7.94 -16.52 5.72
C SER A 92 -9.16 -16.19 6.58
N ASN A 93 -9.81 -15.06 6.33
CA ASN A 93 -10.98 -14.58 7.08
C ASN A 93 -10.79 -14.60 8.61
N GLY A 94 -9.58 -14.24 9.05
CA GLY A 94 -9.21 -14.23 10.47
C GLY A 94 -8.77 -15.58 11.03
N GLU A 95 -8.81 -16.65 10.26
CA GLU A 95 -8.23 -17.94 10.67
C GLU A 95 -6.70 -17.87 10.60
N LEU A 96 -6.05 -18.61 11.51
CA LEU A 96 -4.61 -18.71 11.51
C LEU A 96 -4.17 -19.77 10.49
N VAL A 97 -3.32 -19.36 9.57
CA VAL A 97 -2.63 -20.21 8.59
C VAL A 97 -1.14 -20.23 8.87
N LYS A 98 -0.47 -21.32 8.56
CA LYS A 98 0.96 -21.43 8.76
C LYS A 98 1.69 -20.69 7.65
N SER A 99 2.50 -19.71 8.01
CA SER A 99 3.43 -19.08 7.07
C SER A 99 4.62 -20.02 6.83
N GLU A 100 4.86 -20.37 5.57
CA GLU A 100 6.00 -21.21 5.19
C GLU A 100 7.32 -20.45 5.34
N THR A 101 7.33 -19.16 5.00
CA THR A 101 8.50 -18.29 5.11
C THR A 101 8.91 -18.05 6.56
N LEU A 102 7.95 -17.71 7.42
CA LEU A 102 8.22 -17.32 8.82
C LEU A 102 8.16 -18.50 9.79
N GLY A 103 7.56 -19.62 9.41
CA GLY A 103 7.36 -20.78 10.28
C GLY A 103 6.38 -20.56 11.43
N VAL A 104 5.60 -19.46 11.41
CA VAL A 104 4.63 -19.09 12.44
C VAL A 104 3.20 -19.15 11.90
N TRP A 105 2.23 -19.16 12.83
CA TRP A 105 0.82 -19.04 12.48
C TRP A 105 0.43 -17.58 12.47
N LYS A 106 -0.15 -17.11 11.38
CA LYS A 106 -0.63 -15.73 11.17
C LYS A 106 -1.94 -15.71 10.38
N THR A 107 -2.66 -14.60 10.36
CA THR A 107 -3.73 -14.37 9.39
C THR A 107 -3.13 -14.05 8.01
N HIS A 108 -3.88 -14.34 6.96
CA HIS A 108 -3.58 -13.91 5.60
C HIS A 108 -4.68 -12.94 5.15
N ASP A 109 -4.35 -11.66 5.15
CA ASP A 109 -5.32 -10.56 4.97
C ASP A 109 -5.48 -10.14 3.49
N GLY A 110 -5.10 -11.01 2.58
CA GLY A 110 -5.21 -10.90 1.13
C GLY A 110 -5.33 -12.27 0.48
N CYS A 111 -5.07 -12.32 -0.81
CA CYS A 111 -4.86 -13.58 -1.54
C CYS A 111 -3.62 -13.48 -2.43
N ASP A 112 -2.93 -14.61 -2.60
CA ASP A 112 -1.77 -14.71 -3.47
C ASP A 112 -2.18 -15.35 -4.79
N ILE A 113 -1.94 -14.64 -5.89
CA ILE A 113 -2.29 -15.08 -7.25
C ILE A 113 -1.00 -15.44 -7.98
N LEU A 114 -0.83 -16.72 -8.33
CA LEU A 114 0.35 -17.21 -9.01
C LEU A 114 0.53 -16.50 -10.37
N CYS A 115 1.71 -15.97 -10.58
CA CYS A 115 2.08 -15.38 -11.85
C CYS A 115 3.62 -15.26 -11.95
N PRO A 116 4.19 -15.41 -13.15
CA PRO A 116 5.63 -15.22 -13.34
C PRO A 116 6.10 -13.83 -12.94
N ILE A 117 7.35 -13.70 -12.46
CA ILE A 117 8.00 -12.41 -12.25
C ILE A 117 7.98 -11.62 -13.56
N GLY A 118 7.68 -10.32 -13.49
CA GLY A 118 7.56 -9.44 -14.65
C GLY A 118 6.19 -9.43 -15.31
N THR A 119 5.20 -10.16 -14.75
CA THR A 119 3.81 -10.10 -15.21
C THR A 119 3.24 -8.71 -14.95
N GLU A 120 2.58 -8.12 -15.95
CA GLU A 120 1.92 -6.83 -15.82
C GLU A 120 0.71 -6.93 -14.89
N VAL A 121 0.70 -6.05 -13.88
CA VAL A 121 -0.39 -5.92 -12.90
C VAL A 121 -1.29 -4.77 -13.33
N ARG A 122 -2.59 -5.04 -13.38
CA ARG A 122 -3.62 -4.08 -13.81
C ARG A 122 -4.53 -3.69 -12.66
N SER A 123 -5.06 -2.48 -12.72
CA SER A 123 -6.07 -2.03 -11.77
C SER A 123 -7.35 -2.85 -11.91
N MET A 124 -7.88 -3.32 -10.78
CA MET A 124 -9.13 -4.08 -10.75
C MET A 124 -10.33 -3.25 -11.20
N SER A 125 -10.33 -1.94 -10.94
CA SER A 125 -11.40 -1.00 -11.28
C SER A 125 -10.83 0.42 -11.38
N ALA A 126 -11.64 1.35 -11.85
CA ALA A 126 -11.28 2.77 -11.85
C ALA A 126 -11.17 3.33 -10.44
N GLY A 127 -10.21 4.24 -10.22
CA GLY A 127 -9.96 4.85 -8.91
C GLY A 127 -8.76 5.78 -8.90
N THR A 128 -8.31 6.12 -7.70
CA THR A 128 -7.16 7.00 -7.48
C THR A 128 -6.06 6.25 -6.73
N VAL A 129 -4.82 6.36 -7.19
CA VAL A 129 -3.65 5.85 -6.48
C VAL A 129 -3.41 6.73 -5.26
N THR A 130 -3.67 6.20 -4.06
CA THR A 130 -3.53 6.96 -2.81
C THR A 130 -2.17 6.83 -2.19
N GLU A 131 -1.51 5.69 -2.34
CA GLU A 131 -0.21 5.44 -1.74
C GLU A 131 0.67 4.55 -2.65
N ILE A 132 1.95 4.86 -2.67
CA ILE A 132 3.03 4.00 -3.18
C ILE A 132 4.07 3.94 -2.07
N ARG A 133 4.36 2.73 -1.56
CA ARG A 133 5.35 2.54 -0.50
C ARG A 133 6.32 1.40 -0.83
N GLU A 134 7.56 1.56 -0.42
CA GLU A 134 8.53 0.46 -0.33
C GLU A 134 8.50 -0.08 1.09
N ASP A 135 8.00 -1.30 1.25
CA ASP A 135 7.91 -1.98 2.54
C ASP A 135 8.98 -3.07 2.62
N PRO A 136 9.76 -3.16 3.72
CA PRO A 136 10.82 -4.17 3.86
C PRO A 136 10.34 -5.62 3.79
N LEU A 137 9.06 -5.88 4.13
CA LEU A 137 8.46 -7.21 4.15
C LEU A 137 7.63 -7.50 2.89
N TRP A 138 6.81 -6.53 2.48
CA TRP A 138 5.86 -6.67 1.37
C TRP A 138 6.42 -6.23 0.01
N GLY A 139 7.64 -5.65 -0.01
CA GLY A 139 8.23 -5.08 -1.21
C GLY A 139 7.56 -3.77 -1.63
N VAL A 140 7.49 -3.51 -2.92
CA VAL A 140 6.78 -2.34 -3.43
C VAL A 140 5.28 -2.62 -3.44
N CYS A 141 4.52 -1.75 -2.77
CA CYS A 141 3.07 -1.82 -2.70
C CYS A 141 2.45 -0.55 -3.28
N VAL A 142 1.37 -0.72 -4.03
CA VAL A 142 0.52 0.35 -4.56
C VAL A 142 -0.88 0.20 -3.99
N THR A 143 -1.40 1.28 -3.41
CA THR A 143 -2.78 1.33 -2.88
C THR A 143 -3.63 2.19 -3.79
N VAL A 144 -4.78 1.65 -4.19
CA VAL A 144 -5.78 2.33 -5.01
C VAL A 144 -7.09 2.41 -4.26
N GLU A 145 -7.60 3.62 -4.07
CA GLU A 145 -8.98 3.84 -3.61
C GLU A 145 -9.88 3.86 -4.84
N GLN A 146 -10.72 2.84 -4.95
CA GLN A 146 -11.59 2.64 -6.09
C GLN A 146 -12.88 3.46 -5.97
N ASN A 147 -13.47 3.86 -7.11
CA ASN A 147 -14.70 4.64 -7.16
C ASN A 147 -15.92 3.90 -6.58
N ASN A 148 -15.83 2.58 -6.42
CA ASN A 148 -16.84 1.73 -5.78
C ASN A 148 -16.70 1.64 -4.25
N GLY A 149 -15.75 2.38 -3.64
CA GLY A 149 -15.52 2.43 -2.19
C GLY A 149 -14.65 1.32 -1.63
N LEU A 150 -14.01 0.52 -2.49
CA LEU A 150 -12.99 -0.44 -2.07
C LEU A 150 -11.60 0.21 -2.05
N THR A 151 -10.77 -0.21 -1.12
CA THR A 151 -9.34 0.10 -1.12
C THR A 151 -8.59 -1.17 -1.46
N VAL A 152 -7.77 -1.13 -2.50
CA VAL A 152 -7.05 -2.29 -3.01
C VAL A 152 -5.55 -2.07 -2.87
N GLU A 153 -4.85 -3.04 -2.28
CA GLU A 153 -3.39 -3.07 -2.16
C GLU A 153 -2.81 -4.14 -3.09
N TYR A 154 -1.87 -3.74 -3.93
CA TYR A 154 -1.09 -4.60 -4.83
C TYR A 154 0.34 -4.63 -4.33
N CYS A 155 0.81 -5.75 -3.77
CA CYS A 155 2.14 -5.88 -3.17
C CYS A 155 3.02 -6.88 -3.93
N GLY A 156 4.34 -6.82 -3.72
CA GLY A 156 5.30 -7.63 -4.45
C GLY A 156 5.61 -7.08 -5.85
N LEU A 157 5.47 -5.76 -6.04
CA LEU A 157 5.73 -5.11 -7.34
C LEU A 157 7.21 -4.76 -7.51
N ALA A 158 7.62 -4.61 -8.76
CA ALA A 158 8.91 -4.04 -9.13
C ALA A 158 8.94 -2.52 -8.83
N LYS A 159 10.15 -1.95 -8.68
CA LYS A 159 10.33 -0.52 -8.39
C LYS A 159 9.86 0.39 -9.53
N GLU A 160 9.93 -0.10 -10.75
CA GLU A 160 9.48 0.60 -11.95
C GLU A 160 7.97 0.47 -12.08
N LEU A 161 7.26 1.48 -11.60
CA LEU A 161 5.81 1.56 -11.66
C LEU A 161 5.33 2.37 -12.87
N SER A 162 4.12 2.05 -13.35
CA SER A 162 3.44 2.78 -14.43
C SER A 162 2.55 3.92 -13.91
N VAL A 163 2.42 4.06 -12.59
CA VAL A 163 1.53 5.00 -11.91
C VAL A 163 2.27 5.87 -10.90
N LYS A 164 1.61 6.94 -10.45
CA LYS A 164 2.10 7.86 -9.41
C LYS A 164 1.01 8.10 -8.38
N THR A 165 1.42 8.43 -7.15
CA THR A 165 0.48 8.85 -6.10
C THR A 165 -0.33 10.08 -6.54
N GLY A 166 -1.65 10.04 -6.29
CA GLY A 166 -2.61 11.05 -6.72
C GLY A 166 -3.11 10.89 -8.15
N GLN A 167 -2.65 9.88 -8.88
CA GLN A 167 -3.10 9.63 -10.26
C GLN A 167 -4.45 8.92 -10.26
N GLU A 168 -5.38 9.44 -11.07
CA GLU A 168 -6.61 8.73 -11.45
C GLU A 168 -6.28 7.68 -12.51
N ILE A 169 -6.81 6.48 -12.34
CA ILE A 169 -6.59 5.35 -13.25
C ILE A 169 -7.92 4.67 -13.55
N GLU A 170 -8.01 4.15 -14.75
CA GLU A 170 -9.16 3.39 -15.24
C GLU A 170 -9.04 1.90 -14.88
N GLU A 171 -10.17 1.17 -14.97
CA GLU A 171 -10.17 -0.29 -14.92
C GLU A 171 -9.20 -0.85 -15.97
N GLY A 172 -8.38 -1.81 -15.57
CA GLY A 172 -7.40 -2.45 -16.46
C GLY A 172 -6.15 -1.62 -16.76
N ALA A 173 -6.03 -0.40 -16.21
CA ALA A 173 -4.81 0.40 -16.35
C ALA A 173 -3.60 -0.33 -15.75
N ALA A 174 -2.45 -0.29 -16.43
CA ALA A 174 -1.23 -0.89 -15.91
C ALA A 174 -0.72 -0.14 -14.67
N ILE A 175 -0.49 -0.86 -13.58
CA ILE A 175 0.06 -0.35 -12.31
C ILE A 175 1.58 -0.53 -12.28
N GLY A 176 2.06 -1.71 -12.64
CA GLY A 176 3.45 -2.08 -12.61
C GLY A 176 3.62 -3.53 -13.03
N LYS A 177 4.69 -4.15 -12.56
CA LYS A 177 4.99 -5.57 -12.83
C LYS A 177 5.28 -6.29 -11.53
N THR A 178 4.96 -7.58 -11.47
CA THR A 178 5.33 -8.44 -10.34
C THR A 178 6.83 -8.63 -10.24
N SER A 179 7.32 -8.85 -9.02
CA SER A 179 8.74 -9.06 -8.72
C SER A 179 8.91 -10.12 -7.61
N ASP A 180 10.13 -10.30 -7.14
CA ASP A 180 10.51 -11.13 -6.00
C ASP A 180 10.82 -10.30 -4.74
N THR A 181 10.22 -9.13 -4.61
CA THR A 181 10.52 -8.21 -3.50
C THR A 181 9.73 -8.51 -2.22
N CYS A 182 8.70 -9.35 -2.26
CA CYS A 182 7.89 -9.73 -1.11
C CYS A 182 8.63 -10.70 -0.19
N GLN A 183 9.37 -10.16 0.80
CA GLN A 183 10.23 -10.95 1.69
C GLN A 183 9.44 -11.82 2.68
N ILE A 184 8.24 -11.39 3.07
CA ILE A 184 7.41 -12.13 4.03
C ILE A 184 6.84 -13.44 3.43
N GLU A 185 6.88 -13.56 2.09
CA GLU A 185 6.38 -14.69 1.32
C GLU A 185 7.41 -15.23 0.31
N ILE A 186 8.69 -14.92 0.52
CA ILE A 186 9.78 -15.19 -0.44
C ILE A 186 10.02 -16.67 -0.77
N VAL A 187 9.59 -17.62 0.08
CA VAL A 187 9.73 -19.06 -0.20
C VAL A 187 8.58 -19.62 -1.02
N GLN A 188 7.53 -18.83 -1.25
CA GLN A 188 6.42 -19.22 -2.11
C GLN A 188 6.79 -19.09 -3.58
N GLU A 189 6.00 -19.72 -4.46
CA GLU A 189 6.12 -19.51 -5.90
C GLU A 189 5.84 -18.05 -6.25
N PRO A 190 6.41 -17.53 -7.37
CA PRO A 190 6.16 -16.14 -7.78
C PRO A 190 4.67 -15.83 -7.90
N HIS A 191 4.23 -14.76 -7.27
CA HIS A 191 2.83 -14.37 -7.15
C HIS A 191 2.66 -12.85 -7.02
N LEU A 192 1.43 -12.40 -7.17
CA LEU A 192 0.96 -11.08 -6.73
C LEU A 192 0.21 -11.25 -5.41
N HIS A 193 0.62 -10.55 -4.35
CA HIS A 193 -0.21 -10.42 -3.16
C HIS A 193 -1.23 -9.31 -3.36
N LEU A 194 -2.52 -9.65 -3.25
CA LEU A 194 -3.66 -8.77 -3.45
C LEU A 194 -4.47 -8.65 -2.16
N GLY A 195 -4.52 -7.45 -1.60
CA GLY A 195 -5.35 -7.12 -0.45
C GLY A 195 -6.53 -6.22 -0.82
N VAL A 196 -7.72 -6.48 -0.28
CA VAL A 196 -8.90 -5.63 -0.47
C VAL A 196 -9.51 -5.26 0.87
N LYS A 197 -9.81 -3.97 1.03
CA LYS A 197 -10.54 -3.44 2.19
C LYS A 197 -11.88 -2.84 1.77
N GLN A 198 -12.88 -3.05 2.60
CA GLN A 198 -14.17 -2.38 2.52
C GLN A 198 -14.49 -1.75 3.87
N GLY A 199 -14.69 -0.43 3.90
CA GLY A 199 -14.91 0.28 5.15
C GLY A 199 -13.78 0.11 6.18
N GLY A 200 -12.53 -0.02 5.72
CA GLY A 200 -11.34 -0.22 6.55
C GLY A 200 -11.10 -1.64 7.05
N LYS A 201 -11.94 -2.61 6.69
CA LYS A 201 -11.79 -4.03 7.06
C LYS A 201 -11.34 -4.84 5.87
N TRP A 202 -10.40 -5.76 6.08
CA TRP A 202 -9.99 -6.74 5.09
C TRP A 202 -11.15 -7.66 4.73
N ILE A 203 -11.34 -7.90 3.46
CA ILE A 203 -12.34 -8.83 2.90
C ILE A 203 -11.66 -9.74 1.88
N ASP A 204 -12.31 -10.86 1.57
CA ASP A 204 -11.83 -11.76 0.53
C ASP A 204 -11.83 -11.06 -0.83
N PRO A 205 -10.63 -10.87 -1.46
CA PRO A 205 -10.54 -10.25 -2.78
C PRO A 205 -11.35 -10.97 -3.84
N MET A 206 -11.44 -12.29 -3.75
CA MET A 206 -12.18 -13.09 -4.74
C MET A 206 -13.69 -12.91 -4.65
N SER A 207 -14.21 -12.44 -3.50
CA SER A 207 -15.64 -12.17 -3.33
C SER A 207 -16.15 -10.95 -4.09
N VAL A 208 -15.24 -10.04 -4.49
CA VAL A 208 -15.60 -8.78 -5.18
C VAL A 208 -15.20 -8.78 -6.66
N ILE A 209 -14.46 -9.78 -7.13
CA ILE A 209 -14.11 -9.93 -8.55
C ILE A 209 -15.29 -10.48 -9.32
N THR A 210 -15.60 -9.85 -10.44
CA THR A 210 -16.70 -10.24 -11.34
C THR A 210 -16.09 -10.80 -12.62
N ASN A 211 -16.36 -12.07 -12.89
CA ASN A 211 -15.96 -12.74 -14.14
C ASN A 211 -16.89 -12.35 -15.30
#